data_e2f0c11c8ff0071ab8677fe802831379
#
_entry.id   e2f0c11c8ff0071ab8677fe802831379
#
_cell.length_a   1.000
_cell.length_b   1.000
_cell.length_c   1.000
_cell.angle_alpha   90.00
_cell.angle_beta   90.00
_cell.angle_gamma   90.00
#
_symmetry.space_group_name_H-M   'P 1'
#
loop_
_entity.id
_entity.type
_entity.pdbx_description
1 polymer ?
#
loop_
_entity_poly.entity_id
_entity_poly.type
_entity_poly.pdbx_seq_one_letter_code
_entity_poly.pdbx_strand_id
1 'polypeptide(L)'
;MRRPFAALAGFIVAAVTSADAVPLQAQATRQTDADHYTRYELLAPGSAKFRIIYEVTATTAGATAYFNPIRKGSVATDEAVFDRMTGAPLRFDVVNGMVARAGGVLGADSTQEYIRVTLARAVPSEGEGRIRIDKTYEDGRSYIAGGDSVLFTRPLGIRKNAVVLPAGYELESVNYPSQVIREDDGRIAVSFINTGVGEVPYVVKGRRATRASAGRAAAGQTSRLSERAHQDREIVYFLQQPETHAFDLYHDYTESRPGIDKYLNIVRAGSTASRPSARVLDTGDELPVRTLKGNAISQARIDIGQAVTAETEVVVIDFPAPRAGESRRLRITETYTDPARYTLTGDTLVWDRAFGRPSNAMVLPAGWALANCSVPATVSRTDDGRVRLDFVNQRNDEIAVYLTALRR
;
A
#
# COMPACT_ATOMS: atom_id res chain seq x y z
N MET A 1 21.27 -66.12 72.15
CA MET A 1 21.14 -66.60 70.74
C MET A 1 20.57 -65.48 69.87
N ARG A 2 21.40 -64.76 69.20
CA ARG A 2 20.98 -63.69 68.25
C ARG A 2 21.78 -63.87 66.92
N ARG A 3 21.08 -64.15 65.83
CA ARG A 3 21.65 -64.28 64.47
C ARG A 3 21.73 -62.86 63.84
N PRO A 4 22.78 -62.55 63.09
CA PRO A 4 22.85 -61.26 62.35
C PRO A 4 22.21 -61.42 60.97
N PHE A 5 21.50 -60.35 60.55
CA PHE A 5 20.99 -60.15 59.22
C PHE A 5 22.10 -59.60 58.33
N ALA A 6 22.33 -60.22 57.17
CA ALA A 6 23.19 -59.70 56.12
C ALA A 6 22.39 -58.75 55.23
N ALA A 7 22.87 -57.53 55.06
CA ALA A 7 22.29 -56.57 54.10
C ALA A 7 22.92 -56.76 52.73
N LEU A 8 22.08 -57.01 51.73
CA LEU A 8 22.46 -57.09 50.31
C LEU A 8 22.31 -55.68 49.70
N ALA A 9 23.43 -55.06 49.32
CA ALA A 9 23.42 -53.77 48.63
C ALA A 9 23.24 -53.98 47.12
N GLY A 10 22.08 -53.64 46.59
CA GLY A 10 21.82 -53.64 45.17
C GLY A 10 22.29 -52.32 44.51
N PHE A 11 23.22 -52.42 43.57
CA PHE A 11 23.61 -51.29 42.74
C PHE A 11 22.55 -51.09 41.64
N ILE A 12 21.85 -49.97 41.66
CA ILE A 12 21.01 -49.50 40.56
C ILE A 12 21.90 -48.69 39.63
N VAL A 13 22.19 -49.21 38.45
CA VAL A 13 22.81 -48.46 37.36
C VAL A 13 21.70 -47.67 36.65
N ALA A 14 21.63 -46.35 36.88
CA ALA A 14 20.76 -45.49 36.12
C ALA A 14 21.37 -45.22 34.73
N ALA A 15 20.78 -45.80 33.70
CA ALA A 15 21.09 -45.45 32.31
C ALA A 15 20.52 -44.06 32.01
N VAL A 16 21.39 -43.06 31.91
CA VAL A 16 21.03 -41.73 31.42
C VAL A 16 20.90 -41.82 29.89
N THR A 17 19.69 -41.94 29.40
CA THR A 17 19.40 -41.73 27.97
C THR A 17 19.42 -40.23 27.69
N SER A 18 20.48 -39.74 27.09
CA SER A 18 20.52 -38.45 26.47
C SER A 18 19.52 -38.42 25.31
N ALA A 19 18.35 -37.81 25.51
CA ALA A 19 17.45 -37.46 24.42
C ALA A 19 18.09 -36.32 23.64
N ASP A 20 18.61 -36.63 22.45
CA ASP A 20 19.00 -35.64 21.48
C ASP A 20 17.76 -34.77 21.20
N ALA A 21 17.77 -33.52 21.72
CA ALA A 21 16.78 -32.54 21.42
C ALA A 21 16.92 -32.23 19.92
N VAL A 22 16.05 -32.78 19.10
CA VAL A 22 15.88 -32.37 17.70
C VAL A 22 15.54 -30.86 17.76
N PRO A 23 16.35 -29.98 17.15
CA PRO A 23 16.03 -28.56 17.15
C PRO A 23 14.65 -28.39 16.52
N LEU A 24 13.71 -27.81 17.28
CA LEU A 24 12.42 -27.36 16.76
C LEU A 24 12.75 -26.40 15.63
N GLN A 25 12.64 -26.84 14.37
CA GLN A 25 12.73 -25.93 13.23
C GLN A 25 11.62 -24.90 13.42
N ALA A 26 12.01 -23.67 13.75
CA ALA A 26 11.09 -22.56 13.83
C ALA A 26 10.32 -22.51 12.52
N GLN A 27 9.02 -22.77 12.57
CA GLN A 27 8.16 -22.75 11.41
C GLN A 27 8.24 -21.34 10.83
N ALA A 28 8.64 -21.22 9.55
CA ALA A 28 8.81 -19.91 8.92
C ALA A 28 7.51 -19.11 9.04
N THR A 29 7.61 -17.90 9.56
CA THR A 29 6.46 -17.02 9.68
C THR A 29 5.87 -16.77 8.29
N ARG A 30 4.53 -16.83 8.18
CA ARG A 30 3.84 -16.59 6.91
C ARG A 30 4.25 -15.25 6.31
N GLN A 31 4.67 -15.25 5.04
CA GLN A 31 4.90 -14.01 4.31
C GLN A 31 3.60 -13.23 4.16
N THR A 32 3.64 -11.97 4.56
CA THR A 32 2.56 -10.98 4.36
C THR A 32 3.11 -9.76 3.65
N ASP A 33 2.25 -9.11 2.89
CA ASP A 33 2.59 -7.95 2.10
C ASP A 33 1.40 -6.99 1.97
N ALA A 34 1.67 -5.77 1.55
CA ALA A 34 0.69 -4.71 1.36
C ALA A 34 1.14 -3.76 0.25
N ASP A 35 0.30 -2.80 -0.06
CA ASP A 35 0.59 -1.60 -0.86
C ASP A 35 1.19 -1.91 -2.24
N HIS A 36 0.58 -2.86 -2.94
CA HIS A 36 1.03 -3.32 -4.24
C HIS A 36 0.68 -2.33 -5.35
N TYR A 37 1.67 -2.02 -6.18
CA TYR A 37 1.50 -1.30 -7.43
C TYR A 37 2.18 -2.02 -8.57
N THR A 38 1.54 -2.11 -9.73
CA THR A 38 2.17 -2.64 -10.95
C THR A 38 1.94 -1.69 -12.11
N ARG A 39 3.03 -1.34 -12.79
CA ARG A 39 3.01 -0.59 -14.03
C ARG A 39 3.53 -1.48 -15.16
N TYR A 40 2.70 -1.65 -16.19
CA TYR A 40 3.00 -2.38 -17.42
C TYR A 40 3.29 -1.39 -18.54
N GLU A 41 4.53 -1.26 -18.96
CA GLU A 41 4.92 -0.42 -20.11
C GLU A 41 5.02 -1.28 -21.37
N LEU A 42 4.05 -1.13 -22.29
CA LEU A 42 4.02 -1.90 -23.51
C LEU A 42 5.16 -1.44 -24.42
N LEU A 43 6.00 -2.40 -24.84
CA LEU A 43 7.15 -2.14 -25.70
C LEU A 43 6.73 -2.17 -27.18
N ALA A 44 7.69 -2.35 -28.10
CA ALA A 44 7.45 -2.29 -29.53
C ALA A 44 6.26 -3.20 -29.94
N PRO A 45 5.28 -2.71 -30.68
CA PRO A 45 4.17 -3.52 -31.18
C PRO A 45 4.67 -4.75 -31.97
N GLY A 46 4.06 -5.90 -31.71
CA GLY A 46 4.47 -7.19 -32.29
C GLY A 46 5.59 -7.91 -31.55
N SER A 47 6.26 -7.28 -30.59
CA SER A 47 7.27 -7.96 -29.76
C SER A 47 6.69 -8.88 -28.69
N ALA A 48 5.40 -8.75 -28.37
CA ALA A 48 4.75 -9.37 -27.22
C ALA A 48 5.42 -9.02 -25.87
N LYS A 49 6.30 -8.00 -25.84
CA LYS A 49 7.09 -7.62 -24.67
C LYS A 49 6.52 -6.38 -23.99
N PHE A 50 6.56 -6.41 -22.66
CA PHE A 50 6.25 -5.26 -21.81
C PHE A 50 7.14 -5.25 -20.58
N ARG A 51 7.59 -4.06 -20.18
CA ARG A 51 8.31 -3.86 -18.94
C ARG A 51 7.29 -3.83 -17.78
N ILE A 52 7.64 -4.47 -16.70
CA ILE A 52 6.88 -4.43 -15.45
C ILE A 52 7.72 -3.69 -14.42
N ILE A 53 7.14 -2.68 -13.79
CA ILE A 53 7.62 -2.06 -12.58
C ILE A 53 6.64 -2.49 -11.49
N TYR A 54 7.10 -3.35 -10.58
CA TYR A 54 6.31 -3.87 -9.47
C TYR A 54 6.84 -3.34 -8.16
N GLU A 55 6.00 -2.64 -7.42
CA GLU A 55 6.29 -2.15 -6.08
C GLU A 55 5.45 -2.91 -5.07
N VAL A 56 6.09 -3.36 -3.99
CA VAL A 56 5.45 -4.14 -2.94
C VAL A 56 6.10 -3.84 -1.59
N THR A 57 5.30 -3.96 -0.56
CA THR A 57 5.70 -3.74 0.82
C THR A 57 5.63 -5.05 1.59
N ALA A 58 6.78 -5.60 2.00
CA ALA A 58 6.85 -6.75 2.91
C ALA A 58 6.48 -6.30 4.33
N THR A 59 5.53 -6.98 4.96
CA THR A 59 4.99 -6.62 6.30
C THR A 59 5.20 -7.69 7.35
N THR A 60 5.84 -8.81 7.01
CA THR A 60 6.16 -9.86 7.97
C THR A 60 7.30 -9.41 8.88
N ALA A 61 7.00 -9.09 10.13
CA ALA A 61 7.99 -8.63 11.12
C ALA A 61 9.18 -9.61 11.22
N GLY A 62 10.39 -9.05 11.23
CA GLY A 62 11.64 -9.80 11.29
C GLY A 62 12.06 -10.47 9.97
N ALA A 63 11.24 -10.43 8.91
CA ALA A 63 11.60 -11.00 7.62
C ALA A 63 12.83 -10.29 7.02
N THR A 64 13.78 -11.08 6.52
CA THR A 64 14.99 -10.62 5.82
C THR A 64 14.97 -10.95 4.34
N ALA A 65 13.92 -11.64 3.87
CA ALA A 65 13.72 -11.97 2.48
C ALA A 65 12.24 -11.79 2.09
N TYR A 66 12.00 -11.56 0.80
CA TYR A 66 10.68 -11.52 0.18
C TYR A 66 10.67 -12.37 -1.09
N PHE A 67 9.59 -13.11 -1.33
CA PHE A 67 9.44 -14.01 -2.48
C PHE A 67 8.34 -13.50 -3.40
N ASN A 68 8.70 -13.13 -4.64
CA ASN A 68 7.75 -12.71 -5.67
C ASN A 68 7.57 -13.81 -6.71
N PRO A 69 6.35 -14.30 -6.97
CA PRO A 69 6.12 -15.36 -7.95
C PRO A 69 6.39 -14.88 -9.38
N ILE A 70 7.06 -15.73 -10.18
CA ILE A 70 7.17 -15.56 -11.63
C ILE A 70 5.98 -16.26 -12.26
N ARG A 71 5.19 -15.54 -13.08
CA ARG A 71 3.99 -16.11 -13.71
C ARG A 71 4.35 -17.23 -14.67
N LYS A 72 3.72 -18.39 -14.52
CA LYS A 72 3.92 -19.54 -15.42
C LYS A 72 3.60 -19.19 -16.88
N GLY A 73 4.49 -19.58 -17.79
CA GLY A 73 4.37 -19.36 -19.21
C GLY A 73 4.73 -17.96 -19.69
N SER A 74 5.25 -17.09 -18.80
CA SER A 74 5.93 -15.83 -19.18
C SER A 74 7.44 -16.06 -19.11
N VAL A 75 8.18 -15.46 -20.05
CA VAL A 75 9.65 -15.38 -19.99
C VAL A 75 10.00 -14.05 -19.35
N ALA A 76 10.67 -14.09 -18.20
CA ALA A 76 11.14 -12.90 -17.50
C ALA A 76 12.61 -12.65 -17.84
N THR A 77 12.95 -11.39 -18.15
CA THR A 77 14.32 -10.91 -18.42
C THR A 77 14.53 -9.54 -17.80
N ASP A 78 15.77 -9.08 -17.78
CA ASP A 78 16.17 -7.73 -17.33
C ASP A 78 15.71 -7.44 -15.89
N GLU A 79 15.77 -8.45 -15.01
CA GLU A 79 15.38 -8.29 -13.63
C GLU A 79 16.35 -7.38 -12.88
N ALA A 80 15.80 -6.44 -12.14
CA ALA A 80 16.51 -5.59 -11.21
C ALA A 80 15.64 -5.32 -9.98
N VAL A 81 16.24 -5.32 -8.81
CA VAL A 81 15.51 -5.13 -7.55
C VAL A 81 16.13 -4.00 -6.76
N PHE A 82 15.30 -3.15 -6.16
CA PHE A 82 15.73 -1.95 -5.45
C PHE A 82 15.01 -1.82 -4.10
N ASP A 83 15.73 -1.34 -3.09
CA ASP A 83 15.15 -0.83 -1.85
C ASP A 83 14.50 0.54 -2.11
N ARG A 84 13.22 0.68 -1.89
CA ARG A 84 12.50 1.94 -2.16
C ARG A 84 12.85 3.07 -1.18
N MET A 85 13.35 2.74 0.02
CA MET A 85 13.78 3.75 0.96
C MET A 85 15.05 4.48 0.48
N THR A 86 16.03 3.74 -0.02
CA THR A 86 17.36 4.26 -0.37
C THR A 86 17.63 4.37 -1.86
N GLY A 87 16.79 3.74 -2.70
CA GLY A 87 17.05 3.60 -4.14
C GLY A 87 18.18 2.61 -4.48
N ALA A 88 18.82 2.00 -3.48
CA ALA A 88 19.94 1.09 -3.69
C ALA A 88 19.49 -0.26 -4.29
N PRO A 89 20.31 -0.89 -5.16
CA PRO A 89 20.03 -2.22 -5.66
C PRO A 89 20.10 -3.26 -4.54
N LEU A 90 19.18 -4.26 -4.62
CA LEU A 90 19.11 -5.39 -3.70
C LEU A 90 19.58 -6.67 -4.40
N ARG A 91 20.15 -7.59 -3.62
CA ARG A 91 20.47 -8.94 -4.09
C ARG A 91 19.20 -9.76 -4.25
N PHE A 92 19.13 -10.55 -5.31
CA PHE A 92 18.07 -11.50 -5.54
C PHE A 92 18.61 -12.72 -6.29
N ASP A 93 17.86 -13.81 -6.20
CA ASP A 93 18.07 -15.02 -6.99
C ASP A 93 16.71 -15.65 -7.34
N VAL A 94 16.70 -16.55 -8.33
CA VAL A 94 15.51 -17.31 -8.70
C VAL A 94 15.54 -18.65 -7.99
N VAL A 95 14.46 -18.94 -7.28
CA VAL A 95 14.29 -20.17 -6.50
C VAL A 95 12.98 -20.88 -6.88
N ASN A 96 12.90 -22.19 -6.59
CA ASN A 96 11.66 -22.94 -6.78
C ASN A 96 10.68 -22.74 -5.61
N GLY A 97 9.44 -23.19 -5.81
CA GLY A 97 8.39 -23.04 -4.80
C GLY A 97 8.60 -23.82 -3.51
N MET A 98 9.49 -24.84 -3.48
CA MET A 98 9.83 -25.50 -2.22
C MET A 98 10.63 -24.56 -1.30
N VAL A 99 11.59 -23.82 -1.87
CA VAL A 99 12.36 -22.79 -1.15
C VAL A 99 11.45 -21.66 -0.71
N ALA A 100 10.55 -21.20 -1.59
CA ALA A 100 9.59 -20.16 -1.26
C ALA A 100 8.65 -20.58 -0.12
N ARG A 101 8.18 -21.84 -0.13
CA ARG A 101 7.35 -22.41 0.95
C ARG A 101 8.09 -22.45 2.27
N ALA A 102 9.35 -22.92 2.26
CA ALA A 102 10.20 -22.92 3.45
C ALA A 102 10.46 -21.49 3.98
N GLY A 103 10.44 -20.47 3.09
CA GLY A 103 10.55 -19.06 3.42
C GLY A 103 9.24 -18.38 3.83
N GLY A 104 8.13 -19.12 3.99
CA GLY A 104 6.86 -18.57 4.51
C GLY A 104 5.78 -18.32 3.45
N VAL A 105 6.00 -18.61 2.17
CA VAL A 105 4.96 -18.52 1.13
C VAL A 105 4.04 -19.73 1.20
N LEU A 106 2.98 -19.65 2.02
CA LEU A 106 2.04 -20.76 2.18
C LEU A 106 1.36 -21.10 0.84
N GLY A 107 1.31 -22.40 0.50
CA GLY A 107 0.69 -22.85 -0.74
C GLY A 107 1.53 -22.62 -2.01
N ALA A 108 2.81 -22.22 -1.89
CA ALA A 108 3.69 -22.11 -3.04
C ALA A 108 3.71 -23.42 -3.85
N ASP A 109 3.46 -23.32 -5.16
CA ASP A 109 3.57 -24.46 -6.08
C ASP A 109 5.05 -24.82 -6.26
N SER A 110 5.41 -26.08 -5.97
CA SER A 110 6.80 -26.55 -6.04
C SER A 110 7.44 -26.40 -7.42
N THR A 111 6.63 -26.35 -8.49
CA THR A 111 7.07 -26.21 -9.89
C THR A 111 7.12 -24.76 -10.36
N GLN A 112 6.68 -23.81 -9.53
CA GLN A 112 6.71 -22.37 -9.84
C GLN A 112 8.04 -21.77 -9.39
N GLU A 113 8.56 -20.85 -10.18
CA GLU A 113 9.74 -20.05 -9.85
C GLU A 113 9.34 -18.78 -9.11
N TYR A 114 10.24 -18.33 -8.23
CA TYR A 114 10.09 -17.12 -7.43
C TYR A 114 11.38 -16.32 -7.48
N ILE A 115 11.26 -15.00 -7.58
CA ILE A 115 12.36 -14.09 -7.28
C ILE A 115 12.43 -13.97 -5.75
N ARG A 116 13.51 -14.49 -5.15
CA ARG A 116 13.83 -14.29 -3.73
C ARG A 116 14.68 -13.04 -3.60
N VAL A 117 14.14 -12.03 -2.94
CA VAL A 117 14.82 -10.76 -2.68
C VAL A 117 15.41 -10.79 -1.27
N THR A 118 16.70 -10.47 -1.14
CA THR A 118 17.30 -10.19 0.17
C THR A 118 17.01 -8.74 0.53
N LEU A 119 16.25 -8.51 1.60
CA LEU A 119 15.89 -7.17 2.05
C LEU A 119 17.12 -6.41 2.60
N ALA A 120 17.15 -5.09 2.43
CA ALA A 120 18.24 -4.24 2.94
C ALA A 120 18.37 -4.30 4.47
N ARG A 121 17.28 -4.58 5.15
CA ARG A 121 17.15 -4.72 6.60
C ARG A 121 15.99 -5.66 6.93
N ALA A 122 16.00 -6.22 8.13
CA ALA A 122 14.84 -6.95 8.63
C ALA A 122 13.63 -6.01 8.73
N VAL A 123 12.45 -6.51 8.38
CA VAL A 123 11.20 -5.75 8.52
C VAL A 123 10.98 -5.42 10.01
N PRO A 124 10.81 -4.14 10.38
CA PRO A 124 10.52 -3.76 11.77
C PRO A 124 9.21 -4.38 12.29
N SER A 125 9.06 -4.54 13.60
CA SER A 125 7.86 -5.15 14.22
C SER A 125 6.57 -4.41 13.89
N GLU A 126 6.63 -3.09 13.76
CA GLU A 126 5.51 -2.21 13.37
C GLU A 126 5.88 -1.38 12.13
N GLY A 127 6.57 -1.98 11.19
CA GLY A 127 7.10 -1.32 10.01
C GLY A 127 7.01 -2.16 8.76
N GLU A 128 7.77 -1.76 7.76
CA GLU A 128 7.66 -2.25 6.40
C GLU A 128 9.04 -2.43 5.74
N GLY A 129 9.12 -3.39 4.79
CA GLY A 129 10.26 -3.51 3.88
C GLY A 129 9.77 -3.23 2.45
N ARG A 130 10.01 -2.03 1.93
CA ARG A 130 9.51 -1.60 0.61
C ARG A 130 10.50 -1.92 -0.48
N ILE A 131 10.06 -2.67 -1.49
CA ILE A 131 10.89 -3.09 -2.62
C ILE A 131 10.24 -2.71 -3.95
N ARG A 132 11.08 -2.51 -4.95
CA ARG A 132 10.70 -2.37 -6.36
C ARG A 132 11.40 -3.47 -7.15
N ILE A 133 10.64 -4.19 -7.97
CA ILE A 133 11.13 -5.22 -8.88
C ILE A 133 10.82 -4.76 -10.29
N ASP A 134 11.85 -4.50 -11.09
CA ASP A 134 11.76 -4.24 -12.52
C ASP A 134 12.05 -5.53 -13.28
N LYS A 135 11.28 -5.80 -14.32
CA LYS A 135 11.48 -6.95 -15.21
C LYS A 135 10.79 -6.72 -16.55
N THR A 136 11.26 -7.41 -17.57
CA THR A 136 10.62 -7.47 -18.87
C THR A 136 9.97 -8.83 -19.06
N TYR A 137 8.69 -8.84 -19.42
CA TYR A 137 7.97 -10.07 -19.79
C TYR A 137 7.76 -10.12 -21.29
N GLU A 138 7.90 -11.34 -21.85
CA GLU A 138 7.40 -11.69 -23.15
C GLU A 138 6.19 -12.61 -22.97
N ASP A 139 4.99 -12.13 -23.34
CA ASP A 139 3.73 -12.88 -23.19
C ASP A 139 2.75 -12.47 -24.31
N GLY A 140 2.78 -13.22 -25.40
CA GLY A 140 1.92 -13.01 -26.56
C GLY A 140 0.43 -13.25 -26.32
N ARG A 141 0.04 -13.81 -25.16
CA ARG A 141 -1.36 -13.93 -24.77
C ARG A 141 -1.85 -12.66 -24.08
N SER A 142 -0.96 -11.95 -23.41
CA SER A 142 -1.29 -10.70 -22.71
C SER A 142 -1.11 -9.47 -23.58
N TYR A 143 -0.13 -9.45 -24.49
CA TYR A 143 0.14 -8.30 -25.36
C TYR A 143 0.17 -8.72 -26.82
N ILE A 144 -0.83 -8.27 -27.57
CA ILE A 144 -1.09 -8.64 -28.96
C ILE A 144 -1.07 -7.38 -29.82
N ALA A 145 -0.45 -7.45 -30.99
CA ALA A 145 -0.51 -6.40 -32.00
C ALA A 145 -1.11 -6.95 -33.30
N GLY A 146 -1.94 -6.15 -33.98
CA GLY A 146 -2.55 -6.50 -35.26
C GLY A 146 -2.92 -5.24 -36.03
N GLY A 147 -2.33 -5.08 -37.25
CA GLY A 147 -2.49 -3.86 -38.04
C GLY A 147 -2.02 -2.62 -37.26
N ASP A 148 -2.89 -1.62 -37.18
CA ASP A 148 -2.64 -0.39 -36.43
C ASP A 148 -3.09 -0.45 -34.98
N SER A 149 -3.47 -1.62 -34.46
CA SER A 149 -3.99 -1.78 -33.11
C SER A 149 -3.07 -2.60 -32.22
N VAL A 150 -3.09 -2.30 -30.94
CA VAL A 150 -2.50 -3.10 -29.85
C VAL A 150 -3.57 -3.44 -28.82
N LEU A 151 -3.48 -4.62 -28.25
CA LEU A 151 -4.36 -5.12 -27.22
C LEU A 151 -3.52 -5.63 -26.04
N PHE A 152 -3.76 -5.09 -24.88
CA PHE A 152 -3.29 -5.67 -23.63
C PHE A 152 -4.48 -6.29 -22.89
N THR A 153 -4.38 -7.58 -22.57
CA THR A 153 -5.43 -8.30 -21.84
C THR A 153 -4.80 -9.19 -20.78
N ARG A 154 -5.18 -8.96 -19.51
CA ARG A 154 -4.63 -9.69 -18.38
C ARG A 154 -5.54 -9.59 -17.16
N PRO A 155 -5.79 -10.69 -16.41
CA PRO A 155 -6.40 -10.58 -15.09
C PRO A 155 -5.40 -9.93 -14.13
N LEU A 156 -5.82 -8.86 -13.44
CA LEU A 156 -5.01 -8.05 -12.51
C LEU A 156 -5.61 -8.09 -11.11
N GLY A 157 -4.94 -8.78 -10.18
CA GLY A 157 -5.37 -8.90 -8.77
C GLY A 157 -4.69 -7.88 -7.84
N ILE A 158 -3.71 -7.14 -8.34
CA ILE A 158 -2.97 -6.15 -7.58
C ILE A 158 -3.84 -4.92 -7.30
N ARG A 159 -3.65 -4.28 -6.15
CA ARG A 159 -4.49 -3.14 -5.72
C ARG A 159 -4.38 -1.94 -6.67
N LYS A 160 -3.16 -1.55 -7.04
CA LYS A 160 -2.90 -0.37 -7.88
C LYS A 160 -2.25 -0.81 -9.20
N ASN A 161 -2.82 -0.41 -10.32
CA ASN A 161 -2.39 -0.87 -11.64
C ASN A 161 -2.32 0.27 -12.64
N ALA A 162 -1.33 0.22 -13.53
CA ALA A 162 -1.23 1.09 -14.70
C ALA A 162 -0.78 0.30 -15.92
N VAL A 163 -1.32 0.64 -17.10
CA VAL A 163 -0.85 0.17 -18.41
C VAL A 163 -0.49 1.38 -19.25
N VAL A 164 0.73 1.41 -19.78
CA VAL A 164 1.23 2.50 -20.61
C VAL A 164 1.32 2.02 -22.05
N LEU A 165 0.60 2.68 -22.93
CA LEU A 165 0.60 2.36 -24.37
C LEU A 165 1.97 2.67 -25.01
N PRO A 166 2.33 1.99 -26.11
CA PRO A 166 3.55 2.32 -26.83
C PRO A 166 3.52 3.76 -27.36
N ALA A 167 4.69 4.36 -27.55
CA ALA A 167 4.78 5.68 -28.16
C ALA A 167 4.07 5.74 -29.50
N GLY A 168 3.31 6.82 -29.75
CA GLY A 168 2.54 7.02 -30.98
C GLY A 168 1.22 6.24 -31.04
N TYR A 169 0.74 5.70 -29.93
CA TYR A 169 -0.58 5.08 -29.81
C TYR A 169 -1.52 5.92 -28.96
N GLU A 170 -2.79 5.91 -29.31
CA GLU A 170 -3.90 6.52 -28.60
C GLU A 170 -4.77 5.43 -27.97
N LEU A 171 -5.43 5.74 -26.85
CA LEU A 171 -6.40 4.84 -26.23
C LEU A 171 -7.64 4.74 -27.11
N GLU A 172 -8.03 3.53 -27.49
CA GLU A 172 -9.28 3.23 -28.20
C GLU A 172 -10.37 2.80 -27.21
N SER A 173 -10.04 1.90 -26.28
CA SER A 173 -10.99 1.45 -25.26
C SER A 173 -10.29 0.87 -24.05
N VAL A 174 -10.99 0.90 -22.92
CA VAL A 174 -10.67 0.19 -21.68
C VAL A 174 -11.98 -0.32 -21.07
N ASN A 175 -11.96 -1.55 -20.54
CA ASN A 175 -13.18 -2.21 -20.05
C ASN A 175 -13.47 -2.02 -18.56
N TYR A 176 -12.63 -1.26 -17.85
CA TYR A 176 -12.77 -1.01 -16.41
C TYR A 176 -12.60 0.50 -16.13
N PRO A 177 -13.33 1.07 -15.16
CA PRO A 177 -13.19 2.49 -14.81
C PRO A 177 -11.74 2.83 -14.49
N SER A 178 -11.15 3.72 -15.28
CA SER A 178 -9.73 4.02 -15.25
C SER A 178 -9.47 5.51 -15.41
N GLN A 179 -8.41 5.99 -14.77
CA GLN A 179 -7.84 7.30 -15.06
C GLN A 179 -6.96 7.21 -16.30
N VAL A 180 -7.09 8.18 -17.21
CA VAL A 180 -6.29 8.26 -18.44
C VAL A 180 -5.46 9.54 -18.38
N ILE A 181 -4.14 9.40 -18.50
CA ILE A 181 -3.18 10.49 -18.41
C ILE A 181 -2.24 10.42 -19.59
N ARG A 182 -1.95 11.57 -20.21
CA ARG A 182 -0.81 11.73 -21.09
C ARG A 182 0.42 12.06 -20.27
N GLU A 183 1.44 11.23 -20.33
CA GLU A 183 2.71 11.45 -19.66
C GLU A 183 3.58 12.49 -20.40
N ASP A 184 4.63 12.97 -19.75
CA ASP A 184 5.54 13.98 -20.30
C ASP A 184 6.25 13.51 -21.58
N ASP A 185 6.47 12.21 -21.73
CA ASP A 185 7.02 11.59 -22.94
C ASP A 185 5.99 11.38 -24.05
N GLY A 186 4.74 11.80 -23.83
CA GLY A 186 3.62 11.75 -24.78
C GLY A 186 2.89 10.42 -24.82
N ARG A 187 3.32 9.40 -24.08
CA ARG A 187 2.61 8.11 -23.96
C ARG A 187 1.32 8.27 -23.16
N ILE A 188 0.39 7.37 -23.35
CA ILE A 188 -0.87 7.32 -22.61
C ILE A 188 -0.75 6.26 -21.51
N ALA A 189 -0.89 6.67 -20.26
CA ALA A 189 -1.05 5.81 -19.10
C ALA A 189 -2.54 5.66 -18.77
N VAL A 190 -2.96 4.41 -18.52
CA VAL A 190 -4.33 4.05 -18.13
C VAL A 190 -4.23 3.29 -16.81
N SER A 191 -4.77 3.85 -15.75
CA SER A 191 -4.56 3.33 -14.39
C SER A 191 -5.85 3.20 -13.60
N PHE A 192 -5.89 2.24 -12.66
CA PHE A 192 -7.02 2.05 -11.76
C PHE A 192 -6.59 1.48 -10.40
N ILE A 193 -7.47 1.62 -9.41
CA ILE A 193 -7.33 1.00 -8.10
C ILE A 193 -8.37 -0.10 -7.97
N ASN A 194 -7.91 -1.35 -7.74
CA ASN A 194 -8.77 -2.49 -7.43
C ASN A 194 -9.06 -2.50 -5.93
N THR A 195 -10.31 -2.27 -5.55
CA THR A 195 -10.78 -2.37 -4.15
C THR A 195 -11.40 -3.72 -3.83
N GLY A 196 -11.61 -4.57 -4.84
CA GLY A 196 -12.14 -5.92 -4.68
C GLY A 196 -11.09 -6.93 -4.19
N VAL A 197 -11.56 -8.08 -3.74
CA VAL A 197 -10.73 -9.20 -3.31
C VAL A 197 -10.29 -10.13 -4.46
N GLY A 198 -10.80 -9.90 -5.67
CA GLY A 198 -10.56 -10.74 -6.86
C GLY A 198 -9.76 -10.02 -7.94
N GLU A 199 -9.41 -10.79 -8.97
CA GLU A 199 -8.78 -10.24 -10.16
C GLU A 199 -9.78 -9.51 -11.05
N VAL A 200 -9.37 -8.36 -11.61
CA VAL A 200 -10.10 -7.64 -12.64
C VAL A 200 -9.63 -8.14 -14.02
N PRO A 201 -10.52 -8.68 -14.87
CA PRO A 201 -10.17 -9.03 -16.25
C PRO A 201 -9.94 -7.75 -17.06
N TYR A 202 -8.74 -7.20 -17.02
CA TYR A 202 -8.42 -5.89 -17.55
C TYR A 202 -8.03 -5.96 -19.03
N VAL A 203 -8.69 -5.13 -19.85
CA VAL A 203 -8.48 -5.08 -21.29
C VAL A 203 -8.30 -3.62 -21.71
N VAL A 204 -7.15 -3.33 -22.31
CA VAL A 204 -6.82 -2.00 -22.87
C VAL A 204 -6.53 -2.18 -24.36
N LYS A 205 -7.20 -1.42 -25.22
CA LYS A 205 -6.98 -1.37 -26.65
C LYS A 205 -6.47 -0.01 -27.07
N GLY A 206 -5.36 0.01 -27.78
CA GLY A 206 -4.77 1.21 -28.38
C GLY A 206 -4.74 1.12 -29.89
N ARG A 207 -4.78 2.28 -30.52
CA ARG A 207 -4.66 2.44 -31.99
C ARG A 207 -3.51 3.39 -32.30
N ARG A 208 -2.79 3.15 -33.39
CA ARG A 208 -1.75 4.06 -33.87
C ARG A 208 -2.36 5.45 -34.15
N ALA A 209 -1.76 6.48 -33.56
CA ALA A 209 -2.18 7.86 -33.73
C ALA A 209 -2.01 8.30 -35.19
N THR A 210 -2.99 9.00 -35.71
CA THR A 210 -2.87 9.66 -37.04
C THR A 210 -2.10 10.97 -36.91
N ARG A 211 -1.47 11.45 -38.00
CA ARG A 211 -0.77 12.76 -38.00
C ARG A 211 -1.67 13.91 -37.51
N ALA A 212 -2.97 13.86 -37.83
CA ALA A 212 -3.94 14.89 -37.43
C ALA A 212 -4.22 14.89 -35.93
N SER A 213 -4.25 13.73 -35.28
CA SER A 213 -4.45 13.62 -33.81
C SER A 213 -3.18 13.98 -33.04
N ALA A 214 -2.00 13.62 -33.54
CA ALA A 214 -0.72 14.00 -32.92
C ALA A 214 -0.51 15.54 -32.89
N GLY A 215 -0.92 16.27 -33.94
CA GLY A 215 -0.83 17.72 -33.98
C GLY A 215 -1.78 18.46 -33.00
N ARG A 216 -2.97 17.91 -32.75
CA ARG A 216 -3.93 18.45 -31.76
C ARG A 216 -3.52 18.21 -30.31
N ALA A 217 -2.85 17.09 -30.04
CA ALA A 217 -2.40 16.75 -28.70
C ALA A 217 -1.30 17.68 -28.15
N ALA A 218 -0.48 18.26 -29.04
CA ALA A 218 0.57 19.21 -28.67
C ALA A 218 0.03 20.60 -28.26
N ALA A 219 -1.22 20.93 -28.60
CA ALA A 219 -1.86 22.21 -28.28
C ALA A 219 -2.75 22.17 -27.03
N GLY A 220 -2.88 21.04 -26.38
CA GLY A 220 -3.75 20.85 -25.19
C GLY A 220 -3.03 21.21 -23.88
N GLN A 221 -3.75 21.95 -23.04
CA GLN A 221 -3.37 22.31 -21.68
C GLN A 221 -2.61 21.18 -20.97
N THR A 222 -1.51 21.52 -20.30
CA THR A 222 -0.86 20.68 -19.32
C THR A 222 -1.90 20.30 -18.26
N SER A 223 -2.44 19.08 -18.36
CA SER A 223 -3.38 18.55 -17.38
C SER A 223 -2.66 18.47 -16.02
N ARG A 224 -3.24 19.02 -14.98
CA ARG A 224 -2.77 18.86 -13.61
C ARG A 224 -3.17 17.51 -12.99
N LEU A 225 -3.61 16.57 -13.82
CA LEU A 225 -3.97 15.24 -13.37
C LEU A 225 -2.70 14.46 -13.01
N SER A 226 -2.73 13.76 -11.90
CA SER A 226 -1.68 12.83 -11.46
C SER A 226 -2.21 11.41 -11.48
N GLU A 227 -1.32 10.43 -11.64
CA GLU A 227 -1.69 9.01 -11.59
C GLU A 227 -2.03 8.62 -10.14
N ARG A 228 -3.32 8.65 -9.81
CA ARG A 228 -3.79 8.36 -8.45
C ARG A 228 -3.64 6.87 -8.08
N ALA A 229 -3.57 5.98 -9.05
CA ALA A 229 -3.32 4.56 -8.78
C ALA A 229 -1.96 4.31 -8.11
N HIS A 230 -0.98 5.18 -8.38
CA HIS A 230 0.37 5.10 -7.82
C HIS A 230 0.56 5.96 -6.56
N GLN A 231 -0.36 6.87 -6.25
CA GLN A 231 -0.18 7.77 -5.11
C GLN A 231 -0.19 7.02 -3.77
N ASP A 232 0.95 7.04 -3.07
CA ASP A 232 1.17 6.38 -1.77
C ASP A 232 0.64 7.25 -0.62
N ARG A 233 -0.67 7.55 -0.66
CA ARG A 233 -1.38 8.28 0.41
C ARG A 233 -2.63 7.53 0.76
N GLU A 234 -2.68 7.00 1.97
CA GLU A 234 -3.81 6.26 2.49
C GLU A 234 -4.18 6.79 3.88
N ILE A 235 -5.46 6.81 4.18
CA ILE A 235 -5.95 7.15 5.51
C ILE A 235 -7.03 6.16 5.91
N VAL A 236 -6.95 5.67 7.14
CA VAL A 236 -7.96 4.78 7.72
C VAL A 236 -8.53 5.42 8.98
N TYR A 237 -9.84 5.57 9.01
CA TYR A 237 -10.60 6.12 10.12
C TYR A 237 -11.25 4.98 10.92
N PHE A 238 -10.99 4.91 12.21
CA PHE A 238 -11.62 3.98 13.15
C PHE A 238 -12.59 4.77 14.01
N LEU A 239 -13.87 4.71 13.68
CA LEU A 239 -14.88 5.47 14.41
C LEU A 239 -15.04 4.90 15.83
N GLN A 240 -15.00 5.77 16.83
CA GLN A 240 -15.38 5.47 18.20
C GLN A 240 -16.92 5.56 18.33
N GLN A 241 -17.50 5.30 19.51
CA GLN A 241 -18.95 5.46 19.67
C GLN A 241 -19.35 6.91 19.37
N PRO A 242 -20.44 7.15 18.60
CA PRO A 242 -20.75 8.47 18.05
C PRO A 242 -21.04 9.53 19.13
N GLU A 243 -21.37 9.13 20.35
CA GLU A 243 -21.51 10.02 21.51
C GLU A 243 -20.23 10.76 21.86
N THR A 244 -19.07 10.22 21.45
CA THR A 244 -17.76 10.85 21.68
C THR A 244 -17.41 11.87 20.60
N HIS A 245 -18.07 11.83 19.44
CA HIS A 245 -17.73 12.58 18.23
C HIS A 245 -16.28 12.35 17.76
N ALA A 246 -15.64 11.26 18.24
CA ALA A 246 -14.21 10.99 18.06
C ALA A 246 -13.95 9.78 17.16
N PHE A 247 -12.82 9.80 16.50
CA PHE A 247 -12.30 8.70 15.72
C PHE A 247 -10.77 8.68 15.77
N ASP A 248 -10.21 7.48 15.84
CA ASP A 248 -8.78 7.29 15.66
C ASP A 248 -8.49 7.17 14.16
N LEU A 249 -7.32 7.60 13.75
CA LEU A 249 -6.88 7.42 12.36
C LEU A 249 -5.40 7.10 12.29
N TYR A 250 -5.02 6.41 11.23
CA TYR A 250 -3.66 6.50 10.73
C TYR A 250 -3.65 7.03 9.29
N HIS A 251 -2.60 7.77 8.97
CA HIS A 251 -2.32 8.30 7.65
C HIS A 251 -0.95 7.84 7.21
N ASP A 252 -0.91 7.00 6.17
CA ASP A 252 0.33 6.59 5.54
C ASP A 252 0.66 7.54 4.40
N TYR A 253 1.90 8.03 4.40
CA TYR A 253 2.38 9.04 3.48
C TYR A 253 3.82 8.74 3.06
N THR A 254 4.09 8.78 1.74
CA THR A 254 5.45 8.65 1.21
C THR A 254 5.96 10.00 0.74
N GLU A 255 7.05 10.48 1.34
CA GLU A 255 7.78 11.66 0.87
C GLU A 255 8.96 11.21 0.01
N SER A 256 9.02 11.71 -1.22
CA SER A 256 10.09 11.44 -2.19
C SER A 256 10.77 12.70 -2.75
N ARG A 257 10.28 13.89 -2.36
CA ARG A 257 10.84 15.16 -2.79
C ARG A 257 12.13 15.45 -2.01
N PRO A 258 13.28 15.62 -2.68
CA PRO A 258 14.54 15.88 -2.00
C PRO A 258 14.47 17.15 -1.15
N GLY A 259 15.04 17.07 0.05
CA GLY A 259 15.16 18.21 0.96
C GLY A 259 13.91 18.54 1.78
N ILE A 260 12.78 17.86 1.58
CA ILE A 260 11.59 18.03 2.43
C ILE A 260 11.79 17.22 3.71
N ASP A 261 11.79 17.90 4.86
CA ASP A 261 12.06 17.35 6.18
C ASP A 261 10.88 17.45 7.15
N LYS A 262 9.72 17.93 6.67
CA LYS A 262 8.53 18.13 7.51
C LYS A 262 7.26 17.70 6.79
N TYR A 263 6.35 17.09 7.54
CA TYR A 263 4.96 16.92 7.16
C TYR A 263 4.09 17.82 8.05
N LEU A 264 3.16 18.54 7.43
CA LEU A 264 2.24 19.47 8.10
C LEU A 264 0.82 18.91 7.98
N ASN A 265 0.21 18.53 9.10
CA ASN A 265 -1.20 18.19 9.16
C ASN A 265 -1.97 19.37 9.74
N ILE A 266 -2.66 20.12 8.87
CA ILE A 266 -3.51 21.23 9.30
C ILE A 266 -4.80 20.64 9.84
N VAL A 267 -5.07 20.87 11.12
CA VAL A 267 -6.29 20.41 11.78
C VAL A 267 -7.47 21.15 11.20
N ARG A 268 -8.49 20.42 10.77
CA ARG A 268 -9.70 21.00 10.17
C ARG A 268 -10.41 21.92 11.17
N ALA A 269 -10.84 23.08 10.73
CA ALA A 269 -11.57 24.03 11.57
C ALA A 269 -12.81 23.40 12.24
N GLY A 270 -12.97 23.60 13.54
CA GLY A 270 -14.01 23.00 14.36
C GLY A 270 -13.72 21.56 14.83
N SER A 271 -12.58 20.98 14.43
CA SER A 271 -12.07 19.72 14.97
C SER A 271 -10.91 19.97 15.93
N THR A 272 -10.61 18.98 16.76
CA THR A 272 -9.37 18.93 17.59
C THR A 272 -8.61 17.65 17.28
N ALA A 273 -7.27 17.75 17.21
CA ALA A 273 -6.39 16.59 17.14
C ALA A 273 -5.75 16.34 18.50
N SER A 274 -5.67 15.08 18.90
CA SER A 274 -5.06 14.68 20.17
C SER A 274 -4.21 13.43 19.98
N ARG A 275 -3.24 13.23 20.89
CA ARG A 275 -2.32 12.09 20.88
C ARG A 275 -1.62 11.86 19.54
N PRO A 276 -1.10 12.91 18.85
CA PRO A 276 -0.43 12.70 17.60
C PRO A 276 0.88 11.94 17.82
N SER A 277 1.14 10.95 16.97
CA SER A 277 2.42 10.27 16.90
C SER A 277 2.78 9.94 15.46
N ALA A 278 4.07 9.77 15.19
CA ALA A 278 4.53 9.42 13.85
C ALA A 278 5.77 8.53 13.91
N ARG A 279 5.94 7.70 12.87
CA ARG A 279 7.13 6.86 12.71
C ARG A 279 7.50 6.71 11.24
N VAL A 280 8.79 6.37 10.99
CA VAL A 280 9.25 5.91 9.69
C VAL A 280 8.97 4.41 9.59
N LEU A 281 8.10 3.99 8.70
CA LEU A 281 7.75 2.56 8.56
C LEU A 281 8.91 1.70 8.06
N ASP A 282 9.81 2.26 7.26
CA ASP A 282 10.98 1.54 6.72
C ASP A 282 11.99 1.12 7.81
N THR A 283 12.05 1.84 8.93
CA THR A 283 13.02 1.60 10.02
C THR A 283 12.36 1.31 11.36
N GLY A 284 11.08 1.66 11.51
CA GLY A 284 10.37 1.59 12.78
C GLY A 284 10.67 2.77 13.72
N ASP A 285 11.54 3.71 13.32
CA ASP A 285 11.94 4.83 14.17
C ASP A 285 10.76 5.78 14.43
N GLU A 286 10.58 6.14 15.70
CA GLU A 286 9.64 7.18 16.10
C GLU A 286 10.16 8.56 15.70
N LEU A 287 9.23 9.44 15.34
CA LEU A 287 9.53 10.79 14.87
C LEU A 287 9.09 11.84 15.89
N PRO A 288 9.82 12.98 15.98
CA PRO A 288 9.40 14.13 16.76
C PRO A 288 8.09 14.71 16.20
N VAL A 289 7.09 14.85 17.07
CA VAL A 289 5.79 15.44 16.74
C VAL A 289 5.51 16.60 17.69
N ARG A 290 5.05 17.71 17.16
CA ARG A 290 4.64 18.90 17.93
C ARG A 290 3.39 19.52 17.35
N THR A 291 2.52 20.00 18.22
CA THR A 291 1.32 20.74 17.83
C THR A 291 1.54 22.22 18.06
N LEU A 292 1.26 23.03 17.05
CA LEU A 292 1.36 24.49 17.12
C LEU A 292 -0.02 25.11 16.84
N LYS A 293 -0.35 26.19 17.55
CA LYS A 293 -1.62 26.90 17.42
C LYS A 293 -1.40 28.41 17.26
N GLY A 294 -2.16 29.02 16.38
CA GLY A 294 -2.17 30.48 16.19
C GLY A 294 -0.77 31.08 15.97
N ASN A 295 -0.42 32.10 16.74
CA ASN A 295 0.86 32.80 16.61
C ASN A 295 2.10 31.90 16.73
N ALA A 296 2.03 30.76 17.41
CA ALA A 296 3.16 29.83 17.49
C ALA A 296 3.58 29.28 16.13
N ILE A 297 2.64 29.16 15.19
CA ILE A 297 2.91 28.74 13.80
C ILE A 297 3.79 29.79 13.10
N SER A 298 3.41 31.07 13.22
CA SER A 298 4.14 32.20 12.62
C SER A 298 5.52 32.39 13.26
N GLN A 299 5.62 32.25 14.59
CA GLN A 299 6.90 32.29 15.32
C GLN A 299 7.85 31.16 14.92
N ALA A 300 7.30 29.96 14.65
CA ALA A 300 8.06 28.83 14.12
C ALA A 300 8.43 28.98 12.64
N ARG A 301 8.02 30.06 11.95
CA ARG A 301 8.22 30.32 10.51
C ARG A 301 7.76 29.14 9.63
N ILE A 302 6.64 28.54 9.99
CA ILE A 302 6.05 27.44 9.22
C ILE A 302 5.04 28.05 8.24
N ASP A 303 5.29 27.83 6.95
CA ASP A 303 4.32 28.15 5.90
C ASP A 303 3.34 26.99 5.74
N ILE A 304 2.06 27.22 6.06
CA ILE A 304 0.98 26.23 5.91
C ILE A 304 0.17 26.44 4.62
N GLY A 305 0.59 27.37 3.74
CA GLY A 305 -0.09 27.64 2.47
C GLY A 305 -1.44 28.35 2.60
N GLN A 306 -1.79 28.84 3.80
CA GLN A 306 -3.02 29.58 4.07
C GLN A 306 -2.82 30.60 5.21
N ALA A 307 -3.76 31.54 5.37
CA ALA A 307 -3.73 32.51 6.46
C ALA A 307 -3.83 31.79 7.83
N VAL A 308 -2.99 32.21 8.79
CA VAL A 308 -3.01 31.73 10.17
C VAL A 308 -3.94 32.60 10.99
N THR A 309 -4.91 31.97 11.66
CA THR A 309 -5.79 32.59 12.66
C THR A 309 -5.46 32.10 14.07
N ALA A 310 -6.04 32.70 15.09
CA ALA A 310 -5.87 32.23 16.48
C ALA A 310 -6.30 30.76 16.68
N GLU A 311 -7.28 30.31 15.89
CA GLU A 311 -7.81 28.92 15.97
C GLU A 311 -7.10 27.93 15.03
N THR A 312 -6.22 28.42 14.16
CA THR A 312 -5.46 27.55 13.27
C THR A 312 -4.54 26.67 14.10
N GLU A 313 -4.65 25.35 13.90
CA GLU A 313 -3.82 24.34 14.55
C GLU A 313 -3.12 23.48 13.49
N VAL A 314 -1.85 23.18 13.71
CA VAL A 314 -1.06 22.31 12.84
C VAL A 314 -0.25 21.31 13.66
N VAL A 315 -0.33 20.04 13.27
CA VAL A 315 0.55 19.00 13.75
C VAL A 315 1.76 18.91 12.82
N VAL A 316 2.94 19.12 13.37
CA VAL A 316 4.21 19.15 12.64
C VAL A 316 4.97 17.87 12.96
N ILE A 317 5.33 17.12 11.93
CA ILE A 317 6.16 15.92 12.03
C ILE A 317 7.50 16.24 11.36
N ASP A 318 8.58 16.20 12.13
CA ASP A 318 9.94 16.40 11.62
C ASP A 318 10.56 15.02 11.29
N PHE A 319 11.19 14.85 10.11
CA PHE A 319 11.82 13.61 9.69
C PHE A 319 13.09 13.85 8.85
N PRO A 320 14.01 12.88 8.73
CA PRO A 320 15.18 12.99 7.87
C PRO A 320 14.77 13.19 6.41
N ALA A 321 15.18 14.32 5.81
CA ALA A 321 14.88 14.61 4.42
C ALA A 321 15.40 13.53 3.47
N PRO A 322 14.62 13.04 2.50
CA PRO A 322 15.12 12.15 1.47
C PRO A 322 16.09 12.88 0.54
N ARG A 323 17.08 12.17 0.03
CA ARG A 323 17.92 12.61 -1.09
C ARG A 323 17.27 12.25 -2.43
N ALA A 324 17.85 12.70 -3.53
CA ALA A 324 17.38 12.28 -4.85
C ALA A 324 17.43 10.74 -5.00
N GLY A 325 16.33 10.13 -5.39
CA GLY A 325 16.18 8.68 -5.50
C GLY A 325 15.80 7.96 -4.21
N GLU A 326 15.80 8.66 -3.07
CA GLU A 326 15.31 8.12 -1.78
C GLU A 326 13.84 8.47 -1.54
N SER A 327 13.23 7.77 -0.58
CA SER A 327 11.91 8.14 -0.05
C SER A 327 11.79 7.76 1.42
N ARG A 328 10.83 8.37 2.12
CA ARG A 328 10.49 8.07 3.51
C ARG A 328 9.01 7.73 3.57
N ARG A 329 8.68 6.55 4.08
CA ARG A 329 7.30 6.15 4.33
C ARG A 329 6.96 6.42 5.78
N LEU A 330 6.03 7.33 6.01
CA LEU A 330 5.60 7.75 7.34
C LEU A 330 4.23 7.17 7.64
N ARG A 331 4.04 6.67 8.87
CA ARG A 331 2.72 6.50 9.47
C ARG A 331 2.51 7.55 10.52
N ILE A 332 1.43 8.29 10.40
CA ILE A 332 1.00 9.34 11.32
C ILE A 332 -0.29 8.85 11.95
N THR A 333 -0.36 8.83 13.29
CA THR A 333 -1.56 8.42 14.02
C THR A 333 -2.07 9.58 14.87
N GLU A 334 -3.38 9.73 14.94
CA GLU A 334 -4.03 10.81 15.68
C GLU A 334 -5.43 10.35 16.12
N THR A 335 -5.95 10.96 17.19
CA THR A 335 -7.37 10.91 17.50
C THR A 335 -7.97 12.28 17.20
N TYR A 336 -8.98 12.30 16.35
CA TYR A 336 -9.76 13.50 16.04
C TYR A 336 -11.09 13.47 16.79
N THR A 337 -11.52 14.68 17.25
CA THR A 337 -12.89 14.93 17.69
C THR A 337 -13.50 15.96 16.75
N ASP A 338 -14.61 15.64 16.12
CA ASP A 338 -15.27 16.47 15.09
C ASP A 338 -16.79 16.47 15.30
N PRO A 339 -17.30 17.24 16.29
CA PRO A 339 -18.71 17.23 16.67
C PRO A 339 -19.63 17.83 15.60
N ALA A 340 -19.08 18.53 14.61
CA ALA A 340 -19.84 19.08 13.51
C ALA A 340 -20.11 18.05 12.39
N ARG A 341 -19.27 17.02 12.26
CA ARG A 341 -19.29 16.10 11.11
C ARG A 341 -19.42 14.64 11.46
N TYR A 342 -19.20 14.30 12.72
CA TYR A 342 -19.43 12.95 13.26
C TYR A 342 -20.37 13.05 14.45
N THR A 343 -21.62 12.65 14.27
CA THR A 343 -22.71 12.90 15.23
C THR A 343 -23.57 11.67 15.47
N LEU A 344 -24.30 11.69 16.58
CA LEU A 344 -25.40 10.82 16.88
C LEU A 344 -26.71 11.63 16.80
N THR A 345 -27.64 11.20 15.95
CA THR A 345 -28.99 11.81 15.83
C THR A 345 -30.05 10.75 16.10
N GLY A 346 -30.66 10.78 17.29
CA GLY A 346 -31.46 9.67 17.79
C GLY A 346 -30.59 8.41 17.89
N ASP A 347 -31.01 7.31 17.26
CA ASP A 347 -30.29 6.04 17.19
C ASP A 347 -29.43 5.90 15.91
N THR A 348 -29.20 7.01 15.22
CA THR A 348 -28.50 7.04 13.95
C THR A 348 -27.14 7.72 14.09
N LEU A 349 -26.07 6.97 13.80
CA LEU A 349 -24.74 7.51 13.57
C LEU A 349 -24.74 8.24 12.22
N VAL A 350 -24.23 9.47 12.20
CA VAL A 350 -24.08 10.28 10.99
C VAL A 350 -22.63 10.69 10.82
N TRP A 351 -22.08 10.45 9.64
CA TRP A 351 -20.79 10.95 9.17
C TRP A 351 -21.02 11.82 7.95
N ASP A 352 -20.51 13.06 7.98
CA ASP A 352 -20.59 14.03 6.89
C ASP A 352 -19.26 14.74 6.71
N ARG A 353 -18.34 14.12 5.96
CA ARG A 353 -16.96 14.62 5.83
C ARG A 353 -16.38 14.30 4.46
N ALA A 354 -15.60 15.24 3.90
CA ALA A 354 -14.91 15.04 2.63
C ALA A 354 -13.58 14.28 2.78
N PHE A 355 -13.25 13.48 1.77
CA PHE A 355 -12.00 12.74 1.63
C PHE A 355 -11.17 13.26 0.45
N GLY A 356 -9.97 13.75 0.74
CA GLY A 356 -9.04 14.28 -0.28
C GLY A 356 -7.98 13.26 -0.74
N ARG A 357 -7.81 12.13 -0.05
CA ARG A 357 -6.78 11.15 -0.40
C ARG A 357 -7.26 10.20 -1.49
N PRO A 358 -6.34 9.56 -2.26
CA PRO A 358 -6.73 8.55 -3.25
C PRO A 358 -7.39 7.33 -2.63
N SER A 359 -6.85 6.83 -1.51
CA SER A 359 -7.41 5.71 -0.75
C SER A 359 -7.84 6.18 0.63
N ASN A 360 -9.08 5.91 0.98
CA ASN A 360 -9.65 6.18 2.30
C ASN A 360 -10.40 4.94 2.75
N ALA A 361 -10.27 4.59 4.02
CA ALA A 361 -11.08 3.54 4.60
C ALA A 361 -11.74 4.03 5.89
N MET A 362 -12.91 3.49 6.20
CA MET A 362 -13.63 3.78 7.42
C MET A 362 -14.07 2.47 8.07
N VAL A 363 -13.85 2.35 9.37
CA VAL A 363 -14.30 1.23 10.18
C VAL A 363 -15.35 1.75 11.17
N LEU A 364 -16.57 1.25 11.06
CA LEU A 364 -17.67 1.62 11.96
C LEU A 364 -17.41 1.09 13.37
N PRO A 365 -17.99 1.72 14.42
CA PRO A 365 -17.89 1.20 15.78
C PRO A 365 -18.52 -0.18 15.89
N ALA A 366 -18.13 -0.93 16.92
CA ALA A 366 -18.79 -2.18 17.26
C ALA A 366 -20.28 -1.95 17.59
N GLY A 367 -21.15 -2.84 17.13
CA GLY A 367 -22.60 -2.75 17.35
C GLY A 367 -23.35 -1.87 16.36
N TRP A 368 -22.72 -1.40 15.27
CA TRP A 368 -23.35 -0.58 14.25
C TRP A 368 -23.44 -1.28 12.89
N ALA A 369 -24.53 -1.04 12.18
CA ALA A 369 -24.80 -1.54 10.84
C ALA A 369 -24.92 -0.37 9.86
N LEU A 370 -24.22 -0.46 8.72
CA LEU A 370 -24.34 0.51 7.64
C LEU A 370 -25.80 0.58 7.16
N ALA A 371 -26.33 1.80 7.05
CA ALA A 371 -27.66 2.08 6.51
C ALA A 371 -27.59 2.77 5.14
N ASN A 372 -26.80 3.85 5.03
CA ASN A 372 -26.63 4.58 3.76
C ASN A 372 -25.17 5.01 3.58
N CYS A 373 -24.77 5.15 2.32
CA CYS A 373 -23.51 5.77 1.92
C CYS A 373 -23.74 6.53 0.60
N SER A 374 -23.37 7.83 0.55
CA SER A 374 -23.61 8.72 -0.59
C SER A 374 -22.73 8.46 -1.80
N VAL A 375 -21.61 7.76 -1.62
CA VAL A 375 -20.66 7.43 -2.69
C VAL A 375 -20.39 5.94 -2.73
N PRO A 376 -20.03 5.38 -3.89
CA PRO A 376 -19.66 3.98 -4.00
C PRO A 376 -18.49 3.62 -3.07
N ALA A 377 -18.61 2.49 -2.39
CA ALA A 377 -17.56 1.93 -1.53
C ALA A 377 -17.56 0.40 -1.62
N THR A 378 -16.38 -0.20 -1.44
CA THR A 378 -16.31 -1.62 -1.16
C THR A 378 -16.59 -1.83 0.32
N VAL A 379 -17.60 -2.67 0.63
CA VAL A 379 -18.00 -2.97 2.02
C VAL A 379 -17.51 -4.36 2.40
N SER A 380 -16.78 -4.45 3.50
CA SER A 380 -16.22 -5.69 4.03
C SER A 380 -16.39 -5.75 5.56
N ARG A 381 -15.82 -6.79 6.17
CA ARG A 381 -15.72 -6.89 7.62
C ARG A 381 -14.27 -7.02 8.04
N THR A 382 -13.93 -6.38 9.16
CA THR A 382 -12.68 -6.59 9.88
C THR A 382 -12.70 -7.93 10.62
N ASP A 383 -11.55 -8.41 11.07
CA ASP A 383 -11.45 -9.69 11.82
C ASP A 383 -12.27 -9.68 13.11
N ASP A 384 -12.44 -8.53 13.74
CA ASP A 384 -13.30 -8.32 14.91
C ASP A 384 -14.80 -8.10 14.56
N GLY A 385 -15.17 -8.28 13.27
CA GLY A 385 -16.56 -8.27 12.78
C GLY A 385 -17.15 -6.89 12.54
N ARG A 386 -16.42 -5.79 12.70
CA ARG A 386 -16.89 -4.43 12.38
C ARG A 386 -17.03 -4.23 10.88
N VAL A 387 -17.92 -3.34 10.49
CA VAL A 387 -18.10 -2.96 9.08
C VAL A 387 -16.94 -2.04 8.66
N ARG A 388 -16.29 -2.39 7.55
CA ARG A 388 -15.27 -1.58 6.89
C ARG A 388 -15.76 -1.14 5.52
N LEU A 389 -15.57 0.13 5.19
CA LEU A 389 -15.82 0.71 3.88
C LEU A 389 -14.50 1.22 3.31
N ASP A 390 -14.19 0.84 2.08
CA ASP A 390 -13.03 1.33 1.33
C ASP A 390 -13.50 2.21 0.17
N PHE A 391 -12.97 3.44 0.12
CA PHE A 391 -13.30 4.45 -0.88
C PHE A 391 -12.10 4.74 -1.76
N VAL A 392 -12.33 4.90 -3.05
CA VAL A 392 -11.34 5.37 -4.01
C VAL A 392 -11.76 6.74 -4.51
N ASN A 393 -10.94 7.75 -4.22
CA ASN A 393 -11.07 9.05 -4.84
C ASN A 393 -10.16 9.13 -6.07
N GLN A 394 -10.75 9.03 -7.26
CA GLN A 394 -10.03 9.15 -8.53
C GLN A 394 -9.86 10.61 -8.98
N ARG A 395 -10.45 11.57 -8.26
CA ARG A 395 -10.35 13.00 -8.54
C ARG A 395 -9.10 13.59 -7.87
N ASN A 396 -8.64 14.74 -8.36
CA ASN A 396 -7.55 15.49 -7.74
C ASN A 396 -8.01 16.41 -6.60
N ASP A 397 -9.32 16.52 -6.39
CA ASP A 397 -9.97 17.25 -5.31
C ASP A 397 -10.64 16.29 -4.30
N GLU A 398 -11.38 16.83 -3.35
CA GLU A 398 -12.08 16.07 -2.33
C GLU A 398 -13.40 15.48 -2.86
N ILE A 399 -13.78 14.29 -2.35
CA ILE A 399 -15.13 13.73 -2.49
C ILE A 399 -15.87 13.90 -1.17
N ALA A 400 -17.09 14.45 -1.23
CA ALA A 400 -17.98 14.53 -0.06
C ALA A 400 -18.59 13.14 0.22
N VAL A 401 -18.45 12.69 1.46
CA VAL A 401 -18.96 11.39 1.92
C VAL A 401 -19.95 11.61 3.05
N TYR A 402 -21.22 11.32 2.76
CA TYR A 402 -22.27 11.26 3.76
C TYR A 402 -22.63 9.79 4.02
N LEU A 403 -22.61 9.37 5.28
CA LEU A 403 -22.88 8.00 5.68
C LEU A 403 -23.76 7.99 6.91
N THR A 404 -24.68 7.03 6.97
CA THR A 404 -25.46 6.74 8.17
C THR A 404 -25.36 5.26 8.55
N ALA A 405 -25.39 5.00 9.86
CA ALA A 405 -25.44 3.66 10.41
C ALA A 405 -26.44 3.59 11.57
N LEU A 406 -27.02 2.42 11.77
CA LEU A 406 -28.00 2.15 12.82
C LEU A 406 -27.39 1.25 13.89
N ARG A 407 -27.75 1.49 15.14
CA ARG A 407 -27.37 0.64 16.28
C ARG A 407 -28.05 -0.73 16.12
N ARG A 408 -27.32 -1.82 16.36
CA ARG A 408 -27.85 -3.20 16.35
C ARG A 408 -28.28 -3.63 17.73
#